data_629badf68a20936efe10dbd6f93a5081
#
_entry.id   629badf68a20936efe10dbd6f93a5081
#
_cell.length_a   1.000
_cell.length_b   1.000
_cell.length_c   1.000
_cell.angle_alpha   90.00
_cell.angle_beta   90.00
_cell.angle_gamma   90.00
#
_symmetry.space_group_name_H-M   'P 1'
#
loop_
_entity.id
_entity.type
_entity.pdbx_description
1 polymer ?
#
loop_
_entity_poly.entity_id
_entity_poly.type
_entity_poly.pdbx_seq_one_letter_code
_entity_poly.pdbx_strand_id
1 'polypeptide(L)'
;MIGFSCYILADVFFIARGIGADALAALNLTLPAYNLMNGIGLMIGMGGAARYSLSSTRPDSDTHRTAFTHALLLAALCALFFSFAGAFCSEEISAILGADHDTIGYASDYIRILLLFSPLFLGNNLLLCFVRNDGAPRLSMAGMLIGSLANIVLDYIFIYPLGMEMAGAATATATAPVISMLIMSVHFIKKNNRFHITKIRLSLKRAADICFLGVSSLVLELSSGIVIIVFNFLILKLNGNTGVAAYGILANIALVLTSVFTGIAQGIQPIVSRHA
;
A
#
# COMPACT_ATOMS: atom_id res chain seq x y z
N MET A 1 8.71 -7.96 -0.17
CA MET A 1 7.39 -8.56 0.04
C MET A 1 7.31 -9.36 1.35
N ILE A 2 8.21 -10.31 1.66
CA ILE A 2 8.18 -11.04 2.96
C ILE A 2 8.18 -10.07 4.15
N GLY A 3 9.01 -9.01 4.14
CA GLY A 3 8.99 -7.98 5.18
C GLY A 3 7.64 -7.27 5.34
N PHE A 4 6.92 -7.08 4.23
CA PHE A 4 5.56 -6.54 4.22
C PHE A 4 4.56 -7.47 4.93
N SER A 5 4.66 -8.79 4.72
CA SER A 5 3.80 -9.75 5.41
C SER A 5 4.14 -9.85 6.90
N CYS A 6 5.41 -9.75 7.26
CA CYS A 6 5.83 -9.80 8.66
C CYS A 6 5.30 -8.61 9.47
N TYR A 7 5.28 -7.40 8.90
CA TYR A 7 4.75 -6.27 9.67
C TYR A 7 3.23 -6.36 9.85
N ILE A 8 2.47 -6.82 8.84
CA ILE A 8 1.02 -7.02 8.98
C ILE A 8 0.72 -8.02 10.12
N LEU A 9 1.48 -9.12 10.20
CA LEU A 9 1.32 -10.08 11.29
C LEU A 9 1.67 -9.48 12.66
N ALA A 10 2.69 -8.64 12.73
CA ALA A 10 3.08 -7.94 13.94
C ALA A 10 2.02 -6.93 14.38
N ASP A 11 1.47 -6.14 13.44
CA ASP A 11 0.39 -5.17 13.67
C ASP A 11 -0.85 -5.87 14.24
N VAL A 12 -1.30 -6.97 13.59
CA VAL A 12 -2.38 -7.82 14.10
C VAL A 12 -2.10 -8.33 15.52
N PHE A 13 -0.88 -8.78 15.81
CA PHE A 13 -0.49 -9.27 17.13
C PHE A 13 -0.52 -8.17 18.20
N PHE A 14 0.03 -6.99 17.90
CA PHE A 14 0.08 -5.88 18.84
C PHE A 14 -1.32 -5.32 19.12
N ILE A 15 -2.17 -5.18 18.11
CA ILE A 15 -3.56 -4.73 18.29
C ILE A 15 -4.35 -5.74 19.11
N ALA A 16 -4.29 -7.02 18.76
CA ALA A 16 -5.03 -8.06 19.48
C ALA A 16 -4.66 -8.15 20.97
N ARG A 17 -3.36 -8.00 21.27
CA ARG A 17 -2.86 -8.14 22.66
C ARG A 17 -2.85 -6.82 23.43
N GLY A 18 -2.69 -5.69 22.76
CA GLY A 18 -2.55 -4.37 23.38
C GLY A 18 -3.87 -3.64 23.56
N ILE A 19 -4.82 -3.84 22.63
CA ILE A 19 -6.09 -3.10 22.63
C ILE A 19 -7.26 -4.04 22.89
N GLY A 20 -7.36 -5.16 22.15
CA GLY A 20 -8.41 -6.16 22.38
C GLY A 20 -9.05 -6.70 21.10
N ALA A 21 -10.08 -7.55 21.30
CA ALA A 21 -10.74 -8.25 20.20
C ALA A 21 -11.55 -7.33 19.29
N ASP A 22 -12.20 -6.30 19.85
CA ASP A 22 -13.02 -5.36 19.07
C ASP A 22 -12.17 -4.48 18.16
N ALA A 23 -10.99 -4.05 18.63
CA ALA A 23 -10.02 -3.34 17.81
C ALA A 23 -9.44 -4.21 16.67
N LEU A 24 -9.22 -5.51 16.94
CA LEU A 24 -8.79 -6.46 15.92
C LEU A 24 -9.89 -6.69 14.86
N ALA A 25 -11.16 -6.80 15.30
CA ALA A 25 -12.29 -6.87 14.40
C ALA A 25 -12.39 -5.60 13.54
N ALA A 26 -12.26 -4.42 14.16
CA ALA A 26 -12.21 -3.14 13.46
C ALA A 26 -11.08 -3.08 12.43
N LEU A 27 -9.86 -3.50 12.77
CA LEU A 27 -8.75 -3.57 11.82
C LEU A 27 -9.12 -4.40 10.59
N ASN A 28 -9.67 -5.60 10.79
CA ASN A 28 -10.07 -6.47 9.68
C ASN A 28 -11.14 -5.84 8.78
N LEU A 29 -12.07 -5.08 9.34
CA LEU A 29 -13.07 -4.33 8.59
C LEU A 29 -12.46 -3.20 7.75
N THR A 30 -11.32 -2.63 8.16
CA THR A 30 -10.65 -1.54 7.44
C THR A 30 -9.76 -2.03 6.28
N LEU A 31 -9.38 -3.32 6.25
CA LEU A 31 -8.51 -3.88 5.22
C LEU A 31 -8.96 -3.63 3.78
N PRO A 32 -10.26 -3.70 3.42
CA PRO A 32 -10.69 -3.40 2.05
C PRO A 32 -10.41 -1.95 1.63
N ALA A 33 -10.57 -0.98 2.53
CA ALA A 33 -10.23 0.42 2.25
C ALA A 33 -8.72 0.60 2.04
N TYR A 34 -7.91 -0.05 2.88
CA TYR A 34 -6.46 -0.08 2.72
C TYR A 34 -6.06 -0.71 1.38
N ASN A 35 -6.60 -1.88 1.04
CA ASN A 35 -6.28 -2.60 -0.20
C ASN A 35 -6.67 -1.78 -1.44
N LEU A 36 -7.81 -1.07 -1.41
CA LEU A 36 -8.20 -0.18 -2.49
C LEU A 36 -7.18 0.96 -2.67
N MET A 37 -6.84 1.65 -1.59
CA MET A 37 -5.87 2.77 -1.61
C MET A 37 -4.49 2.28 -2.06
N ASN A 38 -4.00 1.18 -1.48
CA ASN A 38 -2.71 0.59 -1.81
C ASN A 38 -2.66 0.07 -3.25
N GLY A 39 -3.72 -0.59 -3.70
CA GLY A 39 -3.88 -1.08 -5.07
C GLY A 39 -3.85 0.04 -6.11
N ILE A 40 -4.50 1.17 -5.84
CA ILE A 40 -4.41 2.36 -6.71
C ILE A 40 -2.99 2.92 -6.72
N GLY A 41 -2.33 3.00 -5.56
CA GLY A 41 -0.94 3.42 -5.46
C GLY A 41 0.01 2.52 -6.27
N LEU A 42 -0.16 1.20 -6.16
CA LEU A 42 0.61 0.22 -6.92
C LEU A 42 0.28 0.26 -8.42
N MET A 43 -0.99 0.43 -8.80
CA MET A 43 -1.38 0.60 -10.20
C MET A 43 -0.65 1.77 -10.84
N ILE A 44 -0.67 2.92 -10.19
CA ILE A 44 0.00 4.14 -10.70
C ILE A 44 1.53 3.96 -10.70
N GLY A 45 2.09 3.41 -9.61
CA GLY A 45 3.52 3.19 -9.47
C GLY A 45 4.07 2.19 -10.49
N MET A 46 3.46 1.01 -10.60
CA MET A 46 3.87 -0.04 -11.54
C MET A 46 3.64 0.35 -12.99
N GLY A 47 2.48 0.93 -13.31
CA GLY A 47 2.15 1.38 -14.65
C GLY A 47 3.04 2.54 -15.12
N GLY A 48 3.27 3.52 -14.24
CA GLY A 48 4.18 4.63 -14.51
C GLY A 48 5.63 4.18 -14.72
N ALA A 49 6.13 3.29 -13.85
CA ALA A 49 7.47 2.74 -13.95
C ALA A 49 7.65 1.81 -15.16
N ALA A 50 6.62 1.03 -15.53
CA ALA A 50 6.62 0.22 -16.74
C ALA A 50 6.71 1.13 -18.00
N ARG A 51 5.88 2.18 -18.07
CA ARG A 51 5.92 3.15 -19.15
C ARG A 51 7.27 3.85 -19.26
N TYR A 52 7.87 4.23 -18.12
CA TYR A 52 9.23 4.77 -18.05
C TYR A 52 10.26 3.80 -18.63
N SER A 53 10.23 2.53 -18.21
CA SER A 53 11.16 1.50 -18.68
C SER A 53 11.00 1.15 -20.16
N LEU A 54 9.76 1.01 -20.66
CA LEU A 54 9.46 0.75 -22.06
C LEU A 54 9.95 1.88 -22.99
N SER A 55 9.96 3.11 -22.49
CA SER A 55 10.47 4.26 -23.25
C SER A 55 11.97 4.49 -23.07
N SER A 56 12.67 3.66 -22.31
CA SER A 56 14.11 3.79 -22.04
C SER A 56 15.02 3.61 -23.27
N THR A 57 14.54 2.93 -24.31
CA THR A 57 15.22 2.79 -25.60
C THR A 57 15.29 4.11 -26.38
N ARG A 58 14.47 5.10 -26.01
CA ARG A 58 14.44 6.45 -26.56
C ARG A 58 14.44 7.48 -25.42
N PRO A 59 15.59 7.70 -24.73
CA PRO A 59 15.65 8.54 -23.51
C PRO A 59 15.22 9.99 -23.74
N ASP A 60 15.36 10.49 -24.96
CA ASP A 60 14.95 11.84 -25.37
C ASP A 60 13.48 11.94 -25.76
N SER A 61 12.74 10.83 -25.74
CA SER A 61 11.31 10.87 -26.01
C SER A 61 10.56 11.63 -24.92
N ASP A 62 9.56 12.41 -25.32
CA ASP A 62 8.64 13.11 -24.43
C ASP A 62 8.00 12.16 -23.40
N THR A 63 7.75 10.92 -23.81
CA THR A 63 7.16 9.88 -22.97
C THR A 63 8.09 9.51 -21.82
N HIS A 64 9.38 9.28 -22.10
CA HIS A 64 10.35 8.93 -21.08
C HIS A 64 10.51 10.05 -20.03
N ARG A 65 10.70 11.28 -20.52
CA ARG A 65 10.92 12.47 -19.66
C ARG A 65 9.71 12.81 -18.78
N THR A 66 8.49 12.54 -19.26
CA THR A 66 7.27 12.97 -18.61
C THR A 66 6.55 11.87 -17.83
N ALA A 67 6.97 10.59 -17.95
CA ALA A 67 6.31 9.46 -17.33
C ALA A 67 6.19 9.60 -15.80
N PHE A 68 7.28 9.98 -15.13
CA PHE A 68 7.28 10.20 -13.68
C PHE A 68 6.32 11.30 -13.26
N THR A 69 6.33 12.44 -13.96
CA THR A 69 5.49 13.59 -13.61
C THR A 69 4.01 13.29 -13.81
N HIS A 70 3.62 12.56 -14.87
CA HIS A 70 2.23 12.13 -15.05
C HIS A 70 1.77 11.17 -13.96
N ALA A 71 2.62 10.19 -13.60
CA ALA A 71 2.33 9.26 -12.52
C ALA A 71 2.23 9.99 -11.16
N LEU A 72 3.14 10.95 -10.89
CA LEU A 72 3.12 11.76 -9.66
C LEU A 72 1.85 12.61 -9.56
N LEU A 73 1.44 13.28 -10.64
CA LEU A 73 0.21 14.08 -10.65
C LEU A 73 -1.04 13.21 -10.46
N LEU A 74 -1.07 12.04 -11.11
CA LEU A 74 -2.18 11.11 -10.94
C LEU A 74 -2.25 10.58 -9.51
N ALA A 75 -1.10 10.19 -8.92
CA ALA A 75 -1.02 9.78 -7.52
C ALA A 75 -1.44 10.90 -6.57
N ALA A 76 -1.03 12.14 -6.81
CA ALA A 76 -1.43 13.29 -6.01
C ALA A 76 -2.94 13.56 -6.06
N LEU A 77 -3.57 13.47 -7.24
CA LEU A 77 -5.03 13.62 -7.37
C LEU A 77 -5.79 12.52 -6.62
N CYS A 78 -5.37 11.25 -6.76
CA CYS A 78 -5.96 10.15 -6.01
C CYS A 78 -5.74 10.30 -4.50
N ALA A 79 -4.55 10.73 -4.08
CA ALA A 79 -4.23 10.98 -2.69
C ALA A 79 -5.11 12.08 -2.09
N LEU A 80 -5.31 13.19 -2.79
CA LEU A 80 -6.22 14.26 -2.36
C LEU A 80 -7.66 13.75 -2.19
N PHE A 81 -8.13 12.91 -3.12
CA PHE A 81 -9.44 12.28 -3.01
C PHE A 81 -9.56 11.42 -1.74
N PHE A 82 -8.59 10.53 -1.50
CA PHE A 82 -8.57 9.70 -0.30
C PHE A 82 -8.43 10.53 0.99
N SER A 83 -7.55 11.56 0.99
CA SER A 83 -7.40 12.42 2.16
C SER A 83 -8.69 13.16 2.48
N PHE A 84 -9.41 13.63 1.47
CA PHE A 84 -10.73 14.24 1.64
C PHE A 84 -11.75 13.23 2.20
N ALA A 85 -11.82 12.03 1.63
CA ALA A 85 -12.69 10.96 2.13
C ALA A 85 -12.35 10.57 3.59
N GLY A 86 -11.09 10.47 3.95
CA GLY A 86 -10.65 10.21 5.32
C GLY A 86 -10.99 11.33 6.31
N ALA A 87 -10.91 12.59 5.86
CA ALA A 87 -11.20 13.73 6.73
C ALA A 87 -12.71 13.90 7.02
N PHE A 88 -13.57 13.57 6.06
CA PHE A 88 -15.00 13.92 6.12
C PHE A 88 -15.94 12.71 6.14
N CYS A 89 -15.51 11.53 5.68
CA CYS A 89 -16.37 10.36 5.48
C CYS A 89 -15.85 9.09 6.19
N SER A 90 -14.95 9.21 7.19
CA SER A 90 -14.33 8.03 7.84
C SER A 90 -15.36 7.17 8.56
N GLU A 91 -16.32 7.75 9.22
CA GLU A 91 -17.39 7.05 9.95
C GLU A 91 -18.35 6.34 9.00
N GLU A 92 -18.80 7.04 7.94
CA GLU A 92 -19.66 6.47 6.90
C GLU A 92 -18.98 5.30 6.18
N ILE A 93 -17.69 5.45 5.86
CA ILE A 93 -16.92 4.37 5.23
C ILE A 93 -16.85 3.16 6.18
N SER A 94 -16.59 3.37 7.48
CA SER A 94 -16.54 2.31 8.46
C SER A 94 -17.89 1.60 8.61
N ALA A 95 -18.98 2.33 8.62
CA ALA A 95 -20.35 1.78 8.67
C ALA A 95 -20.66 0.95 7.42
N ILE A 96 -20.30 1.41 6.22
CA ILE A 96 -20.48 0.67 4.96
C ILE A 96 -19.67 -0.62 4.98
N LEU A 97 -18.48 -0.62 5.58
CA LEU A 97 -17.63 -1.81 5.72
C LEU A 97 -18.13 -2.81 6.77
N GLY A 98 -19.21 -2.47 7.49
CA GLY A 98 -19.87 -3.36 8.43
C GLY A 98 -19.47 -3.16 9.89
N ALA A 99 -18.87 -2.02 10.24
CA ALA A 99 -18.60 -1.69 11.63
C ALA A 99 -19.91 -1.49 12.42
N ASP A 100 -20.01 -2.13 13.57
CA ASP A 100 -21.11 -2.03 14.52
C ASP A 100 -20.80 -1.03 15.64
N HIS A 101 -21.72 -0.93 16.63
CA HIS A 101 -21.59 0.00 17.75
C HIS A 101 -20.28 -0.14 18.52
N ASP A 102 -19.74 -1.35 18.65
CA ASP A 102 -18.54 -1.63 19.44
C ASP A 102 -17.25 -1.41 18.67
N THR A 103 -17.30 -1.52 17.36
CA THR A 103 -16.13 -1.44 16.46
C THR A 103 -16.01 -0.12 15.68
N ILE A 104 -17.12 0.65 15.57
CA ILE A 104 -17.18 1.87 14.73
C ILE A 104 -16.15 2.93 15.14
N GLY A 105 -15.93 3.14 16.43
CA GLY A 105 -14.96 4.09 16.95
C GLY A 105 -13.54 3.73 16.50
N TYR A 106 -13.12 2.49 16.75
CA TYR A 106 -11.81 2.00 16.36
C TYR A 106 -11.60 2.01 14.82
N ALA A 107 -12.62 1.59 14.07
CA ALA A 107 -12.56 1.55 12.61
C ALA A 107 -12.47 2.95 12.00
N SER A 108 -13.28 3.90 12.48
CA SER A 108 -13.30 5.27 11.97
C SER A 108 -12.00 6.02 12.26
N ASP A 109 -11.42 5.86 13.44
CA ASP A 109 -10.13 6.44 13.81
C ASP A 109 -9.00 5.89 12.93
N TYR A 110 -8.99 4.58 12.71
CA TYR A 110 -7.99 3.94 11.85
C TYR A 110 -8.12 4.39 10.40
N ILE A 111 -9.33 4.33 9.81
CA ILE A 111 -9.59 4.76 8.44
C ILE A 111 -9.28 6.24 8.25
N ARG A 112 -9.65 7.09 9.22
CA ARG A 112 -9.38 8.52 9.17
C ARG A 112 -7.89 8.81 9.02
N ILE A 113 -7.06 8.23 9.88
CA ILE A 113 -5.61 8.42 9.85
C ILE A 113 -5.03 7.84 8.56
N LEU A 114 -5.40 6.59 8.23
CA LEU A 114 -4.90 5.91 7.05
C LEU A 114 -5.15 6.69 5.76
N LEU A 115 -6.39 7.11 5.54
CA LEU A 115 -6.78 7.84 4.34
C LEU A 115 -6.27 9.29 4.33
N LEU A 116 -6.20 9.95 5.47
CA LEU A 116 -5.60 11.28 5.58
C LEU A 116 -4.13 11.28 5.14
N PHE A 117 -3.40 10.24 5.50
CA PHE A 117 -1.99 10.05 5.12
C PHE A 117 -1.80 9.31 3.79
N SER A 118 -2.84 9.13 3.00
CA SER A 118 -2.76 8.52 1.66
C SER A 118 -1.69 9.11 0.74
N PRO A 119 -1.33 10.43 0.78
CA PRO A 119 -0.21 10.95 0.00
C PRO A 119 1.12 10.25 0.29
N LEU A 120 1.34 9.82 1.52
CA LEU A 120 2.56 9.09 1.92
C LEU A 120 2.56 7.67 1.34
N PHE A 121 1.43 6.98 1.38
CA PHE A 121 1.30 5.62 0.84
C PHE A 121 1.45 5.60 -0.69
N LEU A 122 0.71 6.47 -1.39
CA LEU A 122 0.77 6.54 -2.85
C LEU A 122 2.14 7.04 -3.32
N GLY A 123 2.72 8.03 -2.64
CA GLY A 123 4.06 8.54 -2.91
C GLY A 123 5.15 7.48 -2.70
N ASN A 124 5.05 6.70 -1.63
CA ASN A 124 5.97 5.59 -1.35
C ASN A 124 5.90 4.51 -2.43
N ASN A 125 4.69 4.06 -2.79
CA ASN A 125 4.50 3.07 -3.85
C ASN A 125 5.07 3.55 -5.20
N LEU A 126 4.85 4.82 -5.53
CA LEU A 126 5.42 5.45 -6.71
C LEU A 126 6.95 5.41 -6.69
N LEU A 127 7.57 5.88 -5.60
CA LEU A 127 9.03 5.91 -5.48
C LEU A 127 9.65 4.52 -5.46
N LEU A 128 9.06 3.55 -4.75
CA LEU A 128 9.51 2.15 -4.76
C LEU A 128 9.58 1.59 -6.17
N CYS A 129 8.54 1.84 -6.98
CA CYS A 129 8.48 1.35 -8.36
C CYS A 129 9.49 2.07 -9.27
N PHE A 130 9.59 3.39 -9.20
CA PHE A 130 10.48 4.16 -10.05
C PHE A 130 11.96 3.94 -9.71
N VAL A 131 12.35 4.00 -8.44
CA VAL A 131 13.74 3.76 -8.00
C VAL A 131 14.20 2.35 -8.39
N ARG A 132 13.32 1.35 -8.26
CA ARG A 132 13.60 -0.02 -8.70
C ARG A 132 13.84 -0.12 -10.21
N ASN A 133 13.01 0.52 -11.01
CA ASN A 133 13.09 0.52 -12.46
C ASN A 133 14.22 1.41 -13.01
N ASP A 134 14.68 2.39 -12.23
CA ASP A 134 15.80 3.28 -12.58
C ASP A 134 17.18 2.68 -12.20
N GLY A 135 17.23 1.38 -11.92
CA GLY A 135 18.46 0.63 -11.72
C GLY A 135 18.94 0.54 -10.28
N ALA A 136 18.12 0.93 -9.29
CA ALA A 136 18.44 0.82 -7.86
C ALA A 136 17.50 -0.14 -7.10
N PRO A 137 17.31 -1.41 -7.53
CA PRO A 137 16.38 -2.35 -6.88
C PRO A 137 16.79 -2.67 -5.44
N ARG A 138 18.08 -2.68 -5.12
CA ARG A 138 18.58 -2.90 -3.75
C ARG A 138 18.16 -1.77 -2.82
N LEU A 139 18.17 -0.53 -3.29
CA LEU A 139 17.75 0.63 -2.49
C LEU A 139 16.23 0.62 -2.26
N SER A 140 15.45 0.31 -3.29
CA SER A 140 14.00 0.12 -3.17
C SER A 140 13.66 -0.98 -2.15
N MET A 141 14.36 -2.12 -2.21
CA MET A 141 14.22 -3.21 -1.24
C MET A 141 14.59 -2.77 0.16
N ALA A 142 15.71 -2.05 0.35
CA ALA A 142 16.13 -1.55 1.66
C ALA A 142 15.11 -0.58 2.25
N GLY A 143 14.57 0.36 1.44
CA GLY A 143 13.51 1.27 1.86
C GLY A 143 12.28 0.52 2.36
N MET A 144 11.82 -0.46 1.61
CA MET A 144 10.67 -1.29 2.00
C MET A 144 10.93 -2.08 3.29
N LEU A 145 12.08 -2.75 3.42
CA LEU A 145 12.40 -3.58 4.60
C LEU A 145 12.57 -2.74 5.86
N ILE A 146 13.29 -1.62 5.77
CA ILE A 146 13.52 -0.74 6.92
C ILE A 146 12.22 -0.03 7.30
N GLY A 147 11.40 0.39 6.33
CA GLY A 147 10.07 0.92 6.58
C GLY A 147 9.17 -0.08 7.31
N SER A 148 9.13 -1.35 6.87
CA SER A 148 8.37 -2.41 7.53
C SER A 148 8.88 -2.71 8.95
N LEU A 149 10.20 -2.71 9.16
CA LEU A 149 10.79 -2.92 10.48
C LEU A 149 10.49 -1.75 11.42
N ALA A 150 10.57 -0.54 10.90
CA ALA A 150 10.23 0.67 11.66
C ALA A 150 8.74 0.69 12.06
N ASN A 151 7.83 0.23 11.19
CA ASN A 151 6.43 0.07 11.55
C ASN A 151 6.27 -0.84 12.79
N ILE A 152 6.87 -2.03 12.79
CA ILE A 152 6.82 -2.96 13.94
C ILE A 152 7.28 -2.29 15.25
N VAL A 153 8.36 -1.52 15.19
CA VAL A 153 8.90 -0.80 16.36
C VAL A 153 7.96 0.32 16.80
N LEU A 154 7.41 1.06 15.85
CA LEU A 154 6.48 2.16 16.12
C LEU A 154 5.13 1.67 16.64
N ASP A 155 4.61 0.55 16.15
CA ASP A 155 3.41 -0.10 16.69
C ASP A 155 3.58 -0.40 18.18
N TYR A 156 4.70 -1.03 18.54
CA TYR A 156 5.00 -1.30 19.94
C TYR A 156 5.04 0.00 20.77
N ILE A 157 5.72 1.04 20.28
CA ILE A 157 5.90 2.29 21.01
C ILE A 157 4.57 3.04 21.17
N PHE A 158 3.77 3.12 20.12
CA PHE A 158 2.55 3.92 20.13
C PHE A 158 1.42 3.21 20.88
N ILE A 159 1.32 1.88 20.77
CA ILE A 159 0.26 1.12 21.43
C ILE A 159 0.55 0.97 22.92
N TYR A 160 1.78 0.54 23.32
CA TYR A 160 2.06 0.21 24.72
C TYR A 160 2.56 1.40 25.54
N PRO A 161 3.74 2.01 25.27
CA PRO A 161 4.23 3.11 26.11
C PRO A 161 3.39 4.39 26.02
N LEU A 162 2.85 4.71 24.85
CA LEU A 162 2.08 5.94 24.63
C LEU A 162 0.58 5.75 24.81
N GLY A 163 0.08 4.51 24.82
CA GLY A 163 -1.33 4.21 25.04
C GLY A 163 -2.27 4.83 24.00
N MET A 164 -1.80 4.99 22.76
CA MET A 164 -2.56 5.63 21.68
C MET A 164 -3.60 4.71 21.04
N GLU A 165 -3.72 3.47 21.53
CA GLU A 165 -4.68 2.48 21.03
C GLU A 165 -4.66 2.34 19.48
N MET A 166 -5.86 2.33 18.86
CA MET A 166 -6.04 2.16 17.42
C MET A 166 -5.45 3.32 16.61
N ALA A 167 -5.49 4.54 17.12
CA ALA A 167 -4.84 5.70 16.51
C ALA A 167 -3.32 5.54 16.48
N GLY A 168 -2.73 4.88 17.47
CA GLY A 168 -1.31 4.55 17.52
C GLY A 168 -0.90 3.59 16.40
N ALA A 169 -1.63 2.48 16.22
CA ALA A 169 -1.42 1.53 15.15
C ALA A 169 -1.53 2.21 13.76
N ALA A 170 -2.59 3.00 13.55
CA ALA A 170 -2.77 3.74 12.30
C ALA A 170 -1.63 4.72 12.02
N THR A 171 -1.14 5.43 13.05
CA THR A 171 -0.05 6.40 12.93
C THR A 171 1.29 5.71 12.65
N ALA A 172 1.56 4.56 13.27
CA ALA A 172 2.75 3.75 12.98
C ALA A 172 2.75 3.29 11.52
N THR A 173 1.62 2.75 11.06
CA THR A 173 1.42 2.34 9.66
C THR A 173 1.59 3.51 8.69
N ALA A 174 1.10 4.70 9.02
CA ALA A 174 1.25 5.90 8.19
C ALA A 174 2.69 6.46 8.19
N THR A 175 3.47 6.24 9.25
CA THR A 175 4.84 6.73 9.39
C THR A 175 5.85 5.85 8.64
N ALA A 176 5.61 4.56 8.51
CA ALA A 176 6.48 3.62 7.82
C ALA A 176 6.82 4.04 6.36
N PRO A 177 5.86 4.49 5.52
CA PRO A 177 6.14 5.05 4.20
C PRO A 177 7.11 6.23 4.21
N VAL A 178 7.06 7.09 5.22
CA VAL A 178 7.98 8.25 5.34
C VAL A 178 9.41 7.76 5.47
N ILE A 179 9.65 6.79 6.37
CA ILE A 179 10.99 6.21 6.60
C ILE A 179 11.50 5.55 5.31
N SER A 180 10.64 4.80 4.63
CA SER A 180 10.95 4.20 3.33
C SER A 180 11.34 5.25 2.29
N MET A 181 10.56 6.34 2.16
CA MET A 181 10.85 7.43 1.23
C MET A 181 12.15 8.17 1.57
N LEU A 182 12.45 8.36 2.86
CA LEU A 182 13.72 8.97 3.29
C LEU A 182 14.92 8.13 2.86
N ILE A 183 14.85 6.81 2.95
CA ILE A 183 15.90 5.92 2.48
C ILE A 183 16.04 6.01 0.96
N MET A 184 14.93 6.00 0.24
CA MET A 184 14.95 6.10 -1.22
C MET A 184 15.41 7.49 -1.71
N SER A 185 15.31 8.54 -0.89
CA SER A 185 15.82 9.87 -1.23
C SER A 185 17.32 9.91 -1.48
N VAL A 186 18.07 8.94 -0.94
CA VAL A 186 19.50 8.74 -1.23
C VAL A 186 19.77 8.60 -2.75
N HIS A 187 18.81 8.04 -3.51
CA HIS A 187 18.92 7.93 -4.98
C HIS A 187 19.01 9.31 -5.64
N PHE A 188 18.26 10.28 -5.13
CA PHE A 188 18.27 11.66 -5.62
C PHE A 188 19.49 12.42 -5.13
N ILE A 189 19.87 12.25 -3.86
CA ILE A 189 21.04 12.92 -3.25
C ILE A 189 22.33 12.53 -4.01
N LYS A 190 22.46 11.23 -4.36
CA LYS A 190 23.60 10.73 -5.13
C LYS A 190 23.54 11.08 -6.64
N LYS A 191 22.49 11.80 -7.08
CA LYS A 191 22.27 12.17 -8.49
C LYS A 191 22.28 10.97 -9.45
N ASN A 192 21.84 9.81 -8.95
CA ASN A 192 21.76 8.58 -9.75
C ASN A 192 20.42 8.47 -10.49
N ASN A 193 19.46 9.34 -10.16
CA ASN A 193 18.13 9.33 -10.76
C ASN A 193 18.15 9.86 -12.20
N ARG A 194 17.53 9.12 -13.10
CA ARG A 194 17.34 9.51 -14.51
C ARG A 194 15.93 10.09 -14.75
N PHE A 195 15.00 9.87 -13.83
CA PHE A 195 13.67 10.47 -13.88
C PHE A 195 13.62 11.78 -13.09
N HIS A 196 12.92 12.76 -13.65
CA HIS A 196 12.84 14.12 -13.08
C HIS A 196 11.42 14.66 -13.17
N ILE A 197 11.10 15.64 -12.31
CA ILE A 197 9.87 16.42 -12.44
C ILE A 197 10.06 17.42 -13.58
N THR A 198 9.20 17.34 -14.57
CA THR A 198 9.21 18.21 -15.74
C THR A 198 7.91 19.00 -15.85
N LYS A 199 7.95 20.19 -16.42
CA LYS A 199 6.72 20.94 -16.69
C LYS A 199 5.94 20.23 -17.80
N ILE A 200 4.73 19.78 -17.48
CA ILE A 200 3.85 19.08 -18.43
C ILE A 200 2.46 19.67 -18.43
N ARG A 201 1.71 19.44 -19.52
CA ARG A 201 0.26 19.51 -19.52
C ARG A 201 -0.28 18.11 -19.22
N LEU A 202 -1.19 18.01 -18.25
CA LEU A 202 -1.82 16.73 -17.92
C LEU A 202 -2.52 16.19 -19.17
N SER A 203 -2.15 14.97 -19.58
CA SER A 203 -2.76 14.27 -20.72
C SER A 203 -3.55 13.07 -20.22
N LEU A 204 -4.87 13.11 -20.39
CA LEU A 204 -5.76 12.00 -20.02
C LEU A 204 -5.36 10.69 -20.71
N LYS A 205 -4.89 10.76 -21.96
CA LYS A 205 -4.40 9.59 -22.68
C LYS A 205 -3.20 8.94 -21.97
N ARG A 206 -2.22 9.75 -21.54
CA ARG A 206 -1.04 9.24 -20.83
C ARG A 206 -1.40 8.71 -19.43
N ALA A 207 -2.35 9.34 -18.75
CA ALA A 207 -2.87 8.84 -17.47
C ALA A 207 -3.59 7.49 -17.66
N ALA A 208 -4.44 7.37 -18.68
CA ALA A 208 -5.11 6.11 -19.01
C ALA A 208 -4.12 4.99 -19.35
N ASP A 209 -3.07 5.29 -20.12
CA ASP A 209 -2.00 4.32 -20.44
C ASP A 209 -1.28 3.82 -19.17
N ILE A 210 -1.01 4.72 -18.21
CA ILE A 210 -0.40 4.35 -16.92
C ILE A 210 -1.35 3.41 -16.15
N CYS A 211 -2.64 3.76 -16.04
CA CYS A 211 -3.62 2.91 -15.39
C CYS A 211 -3.74 1.55 -16.07
N PHE A 212 -3.78 1.51 -17.41
CA PHE A 212 -3.89 0.27 -18.18
C PHE A 212 -2.68 -0.66 -17.95
N LEU A 213 -1.46 -0.13 -17.95
CA LEU A 213 -0.25 -0.90 -17.69
C LEU A 213 -0.15 -1.42 -16.25
N GLY A 214 -0.78 -0.73 -15.31
CA GLY A 214 -0.74 -1.09 -13.89
C GLY A 214 -1.99 -1.77 -13.35
N VAL A 215 -3.07 -1.90 -14.15
CA VAL A 215 -4.36 -2.41 -13.68
C VAL A 215 -4.30 -3.80 -13.03
N SER A 216 -3.38 -4.65 -13.48
CA SER A 216 -3.15 -5.97 -12.89
C SER A 216 -2.79 -5.91 -11.41
N SER A 217 -2.04 -4.88 -10.99
CA SER A 217 -1.68 -4.67 -9.58
C SER A 217 -2.91 -4.29 -8.74
N LEU A 218 -3.80 -3.44 -9.27
CA LEU A 218 -5.05 -3.08 -8.61
C LEU A 218 -5.96 -4.31 -8.47
N VAL A 219 -6.13 -5.08 -9.55
CA VAL A 219 -6.97 -6.29 -9.54
C VAL A 219 -6.45 -7.30 -8.52
N LEU A 220 -5.13 -7.48 -8.42
CA LEU A 220 -4.52 -8.39 -7.45
C LEU A 220 -4.85 -7.98 -6.00
N GLU A 221 -4.67 -6.71 -5.65
CA GLU A 221 -4.94 -6.19 -4.31
C GLU A 221 -6.44 -6.29 -3.96
N LEU A 222 -7.32 -5.89 -4.87
CA LEU A 222 -8.76 -5.97 -4.66
C LEU A 222 -9.25 -7.42 -4.56
N SER A 223 -8.74 -8.32 -5.41
CA SER A 223 -9.11 -9.73 -5.39
C SER A 223 -8.75 -10.38 -4.05
N SER A 224 -7.59 -10.08 -3.50
CA SER A 224 -7.17 -10.59 -2.19
C SER A 224 -8.14 -10.17 -1.08
N GLY A 225 -8.54 -8.90 -1.05
CA GLY A 225 -9.51 -8.40 -0.08
C GLY A 225 -10.90 -9.03 -0.24
N ILE A 226 -11.41 -9.11 -1.46
CA ILE A 226 -12.72 -9.69 -1.76
C ILE A 226 -12.76 -11.18 -1.37
N VAL A 227 -11.72 -11.93 -1.72
CA VAL A 227 -11.63 -13.36 -1.37
C VAL A 227 -11.71 -13.57 0.14
N ILE A 228 -10.95 -12.80 0.93
CA ILE A 228 -10.97 -12.90 2.38
C ILE A 228 -12.38 -12.62 2.94
N ILE A 229 -13.04 -11.57 2.48
CA ILE A 229 -14.40 -11.21 2.92
C ILE A 229 -15.40 -12.32 2.60
N VAL A 230 -15.40 -12.80 1.35
CA VAL A 230 -16.34 -13.84 0.90
C VAL A 230 -16.14 -15.14 1.66
N PHE A 231 -14.89 -15.58 1.82
CA PHE A 231 -14.60 -16.81 2.56
C PHE A 231 -14.95 -16.69 4.05
N ASN A 232 -14.64 -15.58 4.70
CA ASN A 232 -15.03 -15.34 6.07
C ASN A 232 -16.55 -15.42 6.25
N PHE A 233 -17.32 -14.80 5.37
CA PHE A 233 -18.77 -14.83 5.41
C PHE A 233 -19.36 -16.24 5.20
N LEU A 234 -18.83 -17.00 4.25
CA LEU A 234 -19.26 -18.37 3.97
C LEU A 234 -18.93 -19.30 5.14
N ILE A 235 -17.71 -19.21 5.67
CA ILE A 235 -17.24 -20.08 6.75
C ILE A 235 -17.96 -19.77 8.06
N LEU A 236 -18.25 -18.49 8.33
CA LEU A 236 -19.03 -18.09 9.50
C LEU A 236 -20.42 -18.75 9.49
N LYS A 237 -21.07 -18.83 8.31
CA LYS A 237 -22.36 -19.50 8.13
C LYS A 237 -22.31 -21.02 8.30
N LEU A 238 -21.18 -21.65 7.92
CA LEU A 238 -21.05 -23.10 7.93
C LEU A 238 -20.55 -23.66 9.27
N ASN A 239 -19.49 -23.07 9.82
CA ASN A 239 -18.73 -23.61 10.95
C ASN A 239 -18.56 -22.61 12.11
N GLY A 240 -19.22 -21.45 12.04
CA GLY A 240 -19.14 -20.42 13.10
C GLY A 240 -17.72 -19.86 13.28
N ASN A 241 -17.48 -19.30 14.47
CA ASN A 241 -16.21 -18.61 14.79
C ASN A 241 -14.97 -19.54 14.74
N THR A 242 -15.12 -20.82 15.06
CA THR A 242 -14.03 -21.80 15.01
C THR A 242 -13.52 -22.00 13.58
N GLY A 243 -14.46 -22.05 12.62
CA GLY A 243 -14.11 -22.15 11.19
C GLY A 243 -13.39 -20.89 10.69
N VAL A 244 -13.83 -19.71 11.10
CA VAL A 244 -13.20 -18.43 10.74
C VAL A 244 -11.78 -18.35 11.31
N ALA A 245 -11.56 -18.79 12.54
CA ALA A 245 -10.22 -18.83 13.14
C ALA A 245 -9.27 -19.78 12.37
N ALA A 246 -9.74 -20.96 11.99
CA ALA A 246 -8.96 -21.90 11.19
C ALA A 246 -8.63 -21.33 9.79
N TYR A 247 -9.59 -20.67 9.14
CA TYR A 247 -9.37 -19.99 7.87
C TYR A 247 -8.36 -18.85 8.00
N GLY A 248 -8.39 -18.08 9.10
CA GLY A 248 -7.42 -17.02 9.38
C GLY A 248 -5.97 -17.51 9.36
N ILE A 249 -5.70 -18.71 9.90
CA ILE A 249 -4.37 -19.33 9.83
C ILE A 249 -3.98 -19.63 8.39
N LEU A 250 -4.90 -20.24 7.61
CA LEU A 250 -4.65 -20.53 6.19
C LEU A 250 -4.45 -19.26 5.37
N ALA A 251 -5.24 -18.21 5.63
CA ALA A 251 -5.11 -16.92 4.96
C ALA A 251 -3.75 -16.27 5.24
N ASN A 252 -3.25 -16.35 6.47
CA ASN A 252 -1.92 -15.85 6.81
C ASN A 252 -0.79 -16.61 6.11
N ILE A 253 -0.89 -17.94 5.99
CA ILE A 253 0.06 -18.74 5.20
C ILE A 253 0.00 -18.36 3.73
N ALA A 254 -1.19 -18.22 3.17
CA ALA A 254 -1.40 -17.79 1.78
C ALA A 254 -0.83 -16.39 1.51
N LEU A 255 -0.97 -15.46 2.46
CA LEU A 255 -0.40 -14.11 2.40
C LEU A 255 1.14 -14.15 2.29
N VAL A 256 1.82 -14.98 3.08
CA VAL A 256 3.26 -15.15 3.00
C VAL A 256 3.68 -15.72 1.65
N LEU A 257 3.01 -16.78 1.18
CA LEU A 257 3.29 -17.40 -0.13
C LEU A 257 3.07 -16.41 -1.27
N THR A 258 1.95 -15.72 -1.29
CA THR A 258 1.62 -14.70 -2.30
C THR A 258 2.65 -13.58 -2.32
N SER A 259 3.15 -13.18 -1.15
CA SER A 259 4.20 -12.15 -1.04
C SER A 259 5.52 -12.57 -1.66
N VAL A 260 5.89 -13.86 -1.58
CA VAL A 260 7.08 -14.39 -2.26
C VAL A 260 6.91 -14.31 -3.77
N PHE A 261 5.80 -14.79 -4.33
CA PHE A 261 5.54 -14.74 -5.77
C PHE A 261 5.43 -13.31 -6.31
N THR A 262 4.74 -12.43 -5.58
CA THR A 262 4.65 -10.99 -5.93
C THR A 262 6.03 -10.34 -5.89
N GLY A 263 6.87 -10.69 -4.92
CA GLY A 263 8.24 -10.21 -4.82
C GLY A 263 9.09 -10.62 -6.03
N ILE A 264 8.97 -11.86 -6.49
CA ILE A 264 9.64 -12.35 -7.70
C ILE A 264 9.13 -11.59 -8.93
N ALA A 265 7.82 -11.48 -9.12
CA ALA A 265 7.22 -10.78 -10.25
C ALA A 265 7.67 -9.31 -10.32
N GLN A 266 7.66 -8.61 -9.20
CA GLN A 266 8.13 -7.22 -9.13
C GLN A 266 9.65 -7.10 -9.36
N GLY A 267 10.45 -8.09 -8.94
CA GLY A 267 11.89 -8.12 -9.18
C GLY A 267 12.24 -8.33 -10.66
N ILE A 268 11.44 -9.12 -11.38
CA ILE A 268 11.63 -9.40 -12.81
C ILE A 268 11.12 -8.25 -13.70
N GLN A 269 10.14 -7.47 -13.23
CA GLN A 269 9.50 -6.40 -13.99
C GLN A 269 10.49 -5.46 -14.72
N PRO A 270 11.54 -4.91 -14.07
CA PRO A 270 12.49 -4.02 -14.75
C PRO A 270 13.24 -4.70 -15.90
N ILE A 271 13.49 -6.02 -15.79
CA ILE A 271 14.19 -6.80 -16.80
C ILE A 271 13.27 -7.00 -18.02
N VAL A 272 12.05 -7.47 -17.79
CA VAL A 272 11.06 -7.71 -18.85
C VAL A 272 10.73 -6.40 -19.57
N SER A 273 10.44 -5.32 -18.84
CA SER A 273 10.06 -4.05 -19.46
C SER A 273 11.18 -3.34 -20.24
N ARG A 274 12.45 -3.75 -20.06
CA ARG A 274 13.56 -3.23 -20.87
C ARG A 274 13.80 -4.01 -22.16
N HIS A 275 13.33 -5.25 -22.24
CA HIS A 275 13.54 -6.15 -23.37
C HIS A 275 12.28 -6.37 -24.21
N ALA A 276 11.13 -5.82 -23.77
CA ALA A 276 9.89 -5.77 -24.52
C ALA A 276 9.81 -4.51 -25.39
#